data_b113976615c7eae785c9384658bea68c
#
_entry.id   b113976615c7eae785c9384658bea68c
#
_cell.length_a   1.000
_cell.length_b   1.000
_cell.length_c   1.000
_cell.angle_alpha   90.00
_cell.angle_beta   90.00
_cell.angle_gamma   90.00
#
_symmetry.space_group_name_H-M   'P 1'
#
loop_
_entity.id
_entity.type
_entity.pdbx_description
1 polymer ?
#
loop_
_entity_poly.entity_id
_entity_poly.type
_entity_poly.pdbx_seq_one_letter_code
_entity_poly.pdbx_strand_id
1 'polypeptide(L)'
;MKIKSVVSVLVMMMLLMSCGPGQKKSADGNKNSESIKFETETQNKDNAVPGAVLSVAMVKDSPLVGIFNEAMYKDGYDGDVIEWFLTNVILDIDENFEITDTGIATLNVDPENKKATIKIKDGMKWSDGQPIVADDVIYPYEVIGNKDYTGVRYSDESAKIVGMEEYKAGKASTISGIKKVDDKTVEISFKEIGQGIFTGGNGLLTYAMPKHYLKDVPIKDLEKSEKVRTKLVVAGPYTISSIVPGESIELKANPNYFRGKPKTEKVTVQVVNSQTITAAMKSGKYDLVFDIPTELYKIYKDFDNIETLGRQELYYSYLGFKMGKYDKAKGENIVNPNAKMADLKLRQALAYGLDINQMVKAFYDGLREKATSSVPPVFGKYYPKDLAGFPYDPEKAKKLLDEAGYKDVNGDGYREDKNGKPFEIKIAAMSGGDIAEPLVQFYIQQWKEIGIKGVLATGRLIEFNSFYDKVEADDPEIDVYFAAWGVGTNLSPFETAGRKSMFNYTRFASEENDKLMAEVASPKTLTDPNYKPEAYKKWQEYFINQAVEVPLTYRYQLYPVNKRVKNFDVAYGSQKKGKGIHLVELTAAEPIKSKK
;
A
#
# COMPACT_ATOMS: atom_id res chain seq x y z
N MET A 1 44.72 -52.21 6.11
CA MET A 1 44.50 -52.43 4.65
C MET A 1 44.11 -51.07 4.05
N LYS A 2 44.95 -50.52 3.24
CA LYS A 2 44.84 -49.18 2.60
C LYS A 2 43.86 -49.24 1.43
N ILE A 3 42.93 -48.30 1.31
CA ILE A 3 42.35 -47.95 0.03
C ILE A 3 42.24 -46.43 -0.08
N LYS A 4 42.72 -45.94 -1.16
CA LYS A 4 43.13 -44.58 -1.52
C LYS A 4 41.94 -43.71 -1.92
N SER A 5 41.99 -42.45 -1.53
CA SER A 5 41.29 -41.31 -2.11
C SER A 5 41.66 -41.08 -3.59
N VAL A 6 40.65 -40.74 -4.41
CA VAL A 6 40.85 -40.13 -5.73
C VAL A 6 40.14 -38.78 -5.74
N VAL A 7 40.95 -37.76 -5.75
CA VAL A 7 40.60 -36.38 -6.03
C VAL A 7 40.64 -36.21 -7.56
N SER A 8 39.56 -35.76 -8.17
CA SER A 8 39.58 -35.28 -9.56
C SER A 8 39.40 -33.77 -9.58
N VAL A 9 40.53 -33.11 -9.75
CA VAL A 9 40.66 -31.72 -10.19
C VAL A 9 40.42 -31.70 -11.71
N LEU A 10 39.51 -30.89 -12.21
CA LEU A 10 39.45 -30.54 -13.63
C LEU A 10 39.58 -29.04 -13.80
N VAL A 11 40.68 -28.78 -14.40
CA VAL A 11 41.42 -27.63 -14.88
C VAL A 11 40.57 -26.73 -15.76
N MET A 12 40.67 -25.46 -15.41
CA MET A 12 40.34 -24.27 -16.19
C MET A 12 41.48 -23.98 -17.17
N MET A 13 41.17 -23.83 -18.46
CA MET A 13 42.09 -23.15 -19.38
C MET A 13 41.35 -22.39 -20.48
N MET A 14 41.47 -21.09 -20.42
CA MET A 14 41.87 -20.09 -21.40
C MET A 14 41.15 -20.01 -22.75
N LEU A 15 40.72 -18.80 -23.02
CA LEU A 15 41.05 -18.14 -24.28
C LEU A 15 41.10 -16.63 -24.08
N LEU A 16 42.33 -16.10 -24.12
CA LEU A 16 42.66 -14.70 -24.35
C LEU A 16 42.79 -14.46 -25.86
N MET A 17 42.53 -13.23 -26.23
CA MET A 17 42.88 -12.49 -27.45
C MET A 17 41.76 -12.23 -28.45
N SER A 18 41.33 -10.95 -28.54
CA SER A 18 41.85 -10.09 -29.61
C SER A 18 41.35 -8.65 -29.38
N CYS A 19 42.31 -7.73 -29.24
CA CYS A 19 42.11 -6.30 -29.37
C CYS A 19 41.94 -5.89 -30.82
N GLY A 20 40.93 -5.05 -31.13
CA GLY A 20 40.85 -4.25 -32.35
C GLY A 20 39.91 -3.04 -32.10
N PRO A 21 40.35 -1.81 -32.43
CA PRO A 21 39.59 -0.62 -32.09
C PRO A 21 38.59 -0.24 -33.22
N GLY A 22 37.36 0.09 -32.85
CA GLY A 22 36.51 0.78 -33.82
C GLY A 22 35.03 0.53 -33.69
N GLN A 23 34.37 1.62 -33.36
CA GLN A 23 33.00 2.01 -33.60
C GLN A 23 32.07 2.01 -32.39
N LYS A 24 31.86 3.24 -31.89
CA LYS A 24 30.67 3.61 -31.11
C LYS A 24 29.42 3.26 -31.93
N LYS A 25 28.67 2.29 -31.46
CA LYS A 25 27.23 2.18 -31.75
C LYS A 25 26.51 2.46 -30.48
N SER A 26 25.76 3.58 -30.48
CA SER A 26 24.68 3.85 -29.57
C SER A 26 23.74 2.64 -29.58
N ALA A 27 23.66 1.95 -28.48
CA ALA A 27 22.68 0.90 -28.29
C ALA A 27 21.41 1.58 -27.72
N ASP A 28 20.58 2.08 -28.61
CA ASP A 28 19.16 2.13 -28.38
C ASP A 28 18.69 0.67 -28.24
N GLY A 29 18.36 0.31 -27.06
CA GLY A 29 17.91 -1.03 -26.71
C GLY A 29 16.77 -0.99 -25.71
N ASN A 30 15.80 -0.10 -25.92
CA ASN A 30 14.50 -0.22 -25.26
C ASN A 30 13.70 -1.32 -26.00
N LYS A 31 14.10 -2.58 -25.82
CA LYS A 31 13.19 -3.70 -26.03
C LYS A 31 12.22 -3.66 -24.87
N ASN A 32 11.02 -3.10 -25.12
CA ASN A 32 9.86 -3.32 -24.31
C ASN A 32 9.80 -4.81 -23.97
N SER A 33 10.08 -5.17 -22.72
CA SER A 33 9.63 -6.44 -22.19
C SER A 33 8.10 -6.38 -22.31
N GLU A 34 7.49 -7.22 -23.15
CA GLU A 34 6.05 -7.35 -23.18
C GLU A 34 5.61 -7.59 -21.74
N SER A 35 4.88 -6.63 -21.17
CA SER A 35 4.35 -6.76 -19.82
C SER A 35 3.46 -7.99 -19.80
N ILE A 36 3.69 -8.89 -18.87
CA ILE A 36 2.86 -10.07 -18.68
C ILE A 36 1.44 -9.58 -18.41
N LYS A 37 0.47 -10.02 -19.23
CA LYS A 37 -0.94 -9.71 -19.04
C LYS A 37 -1.62 -10.89 -18.37
N PHE A 38 -2.37 -10.63 -17.32
CA PHE A 38 -3.18 -11.59 -16.63
C PHE A 38 -4.66 -11.33 -16.91
N GLU A 39 -5.47 -12.39 -16.94
CA GLU A 39 -6.92 -12.26 -16.86
C GLU A 39 -7.30 -11.68 -15.50
N THR A 40 -8.42 -10.96 -15.44
CA THR A 40 -8.93 -10.38 -14.19
C THR A 40 -10.13 -11.14 -13.63
N GLU A 41 -10.71 -12.07 -14.41
CA GLU A 41 -11.91 -12.80 -14.05
C GLU A 41 -11.74 -14.31 -14.30
N THR A 42 -12.27 -15.12 -13.40
CA THR A 42 -12.29 -16.58 -13.54
C THR A 42 -13.07 -17.04 -14.76
N GLN A 43 -12.56 -18.08 -15.44
CA GLN A 43 -13.13 -18.60 -16.69
C GLN A 43 -14.10 -19.77 -16.48
N ASN A 44 -14.23 -20.32 -15.26
CA ASN A 44 -15.09 -21.45 -14.94
C ASN A 44 -16.59 -21.13 -15.19
N LYS A 45 -17.28 -21.99 -15.95
CA LYS A 45 -18.71 -21.87 -16.28
C LYS A 45 -19.54 -23.06 -15.78
N ASP A 46 -18.93 -24.00 -15.05
CA ASP A 46 -19.60 -25.18 -14.52
C ASP A 46 -20.71 -24.82 -13.51
N ASN A 47 -21.58 -25.81 -13.23
CA ASN A 47 -22.67 -25.63 -12.28
C ASN A 47 -22.14 -25.57 -10.84
N ALA A 48 -22.69 -24.65 -10.05
CA ALA A 48 -22.35 -24.50 -8.64
C ALA A 48 -22.85 -25.70 -7.80
N VAL A 49 -22.06 -26.03 -6.78
CA VAL A 49 -22.40 -27.05 -5.76
C VAL A 49 -22.84 -26.34 -4.48
N PRO A 50 -24.08 -26.57 -4.00
CA PRO A 50 -24.56 -25.93 -2.78
C PRO A 50 -23.77 -26.35 -1.54
N GLY A 51 -23.62 -25.40 -0.59
CA GLY A 51 -23.06 -25.68 0.73
C GLY A 51 -21.53 -25.79 0.78
N ALA A 52 -20.84 -25.64 -0.35
CA ALA A 52 -19.38 -25.58 -0.36
C ALA A 52 -18.87 -24.33 0.37
N VAL A 53 -17.73 -24.47 1.06
CA VAL A 53 -17.07 -23.39 1.80
C VAL A 53 -15.95 -22.81 0.95
N LEU A 54 -15.90 -21.48 0.84
CA LEU A 54 -14.81 -20.77 0.19
C LEU A 54 -13.61 -20.67 1.14
N SER A 55 -12.50 -21.28 0.77
CA SER A 55 -11.27 -21.27 1.55
C SER A 55 -10.26 -20.28 0.96
N VAL A 56 -9.86 -19.30 1.75
CA VAL A 56 -8.95 -18.21 1.36
C VAL A 56 -7.67 -18.31 2.18
N ALA A 57 -6.53 -18.31 1.49
CA ALA A 57 -5.23 -18.08 2.12
C ALA A 57 -4.86 -16.61 2.00
N MET A 58 -4.43 -16.00 3.08
CA MET A 58 -3.73 -14.72 3.11
C MET A 58 -2.26 -15.00 3.40
N VAL A 59 -1.40 -14.71 2.43
CA VAL A 59 0.04 -15.02 2.58
C VAL A 59 0.72 -13.91 3.36
N LYS A 60 1.03 -14.23 4.61
CA LYS A 60 1.69 -13.32 5.55
C LYS A 60 2.60 -14.10 6.48
N ASP A 61 3.85 -13.65 6.65
CA ASP A 61 4.84 -14.31 7.50
C ASP A 61 4.81 -13.81 8.96
N SER A 62 3.73 -13.11 9.32
CA SER A 62 3.45 -12.64 10.69
C SER A 62 1.95 -12.71 10.97
N PRO A 63 1.50 -12.65 12.23
CA PRO A 63 0.08 -12.64 12.57
C PRO A 63 -0.64 -11.40 12.02
N LEU A 64 -1.96 -11.51 11.74
CA LEU A 64 -2.81 -10.34 11.53
C LEU A 64 -2.88 -9.48 12.79
N VAL A 65 -2.90 -8.16 12.61
CA VAL A 65 -3.11 -7.21 13.72
C VAL A 65 -4.56 -7.30 14.21
N GLY A 66 -5.50 -7.54 13.31
CA GLY A 66 -6.90 -7.82 13.60
C GLY A 66 -7.70 -6.59 14.02
N ILE A 67 -7.50 -5.46 13.33
CA ILE A 67 -8.30 -4.24 13.48
C ILE A 67 -9.12 -4.06 12.21
N PHE A 68 -10.38 -4.47 12.23
CA PHE A 68 -11.24 -4.48 11.04
C PHE A 68 -12.20 -3.29 11.03
N ASN A 69 -11.64 -2.09 10.96
CA ASN A 69 -12.39 -0.84 10.89
C ASN A 69 -11.62 0.20 10.08
N GLU A 70 -12.28 0.85 9.12
CA GLU A 70 -11.68 1.77 8.14
C GLU A 70 -10.98 2.97 8.80
N ALA A 71 -11.51 3.47 9.92
CA ALA A 71 -10.90 4.58 10.64
C ALA A 71 -9.69 4.17 11.49
N MET A 72 -9.55 2.88 11.85
CA MET A 72 -8.61 2.45 12.89
C MET A 72 -7.49 1.54 12.37
N TYR A 73 -7.69 0.77 11.26
CA TYR A 73 -6.67 -0.17 10.79
C TYR A 73 -5.41 0.58 10.28
N LYS A 74 -4.25 -0.07 10.44
CA LYS A 74 -2.94 0.43 10.03
C LYS A 74 -2.22 -0.55 9.09
N ASP A 75 -2.53 -1.83 9.21
CA ASP A 75 -1.92 -2.94 8.47
C ASP A 75 -2.70 -3.19 7.16
N GLY A 76 -1.99 -3.26 6.02
CA GLY A 76 -2.60 -3.50 4.71
C GLY A 76 -3.38 -4.80 4.64
N TYR A 77 -2.93 -5.86 5.30
CA TYR A 77 -3.63 -7.16 5.31
C TYR A 77 -4.97 -7.11 6.07
N ASP A 78 -5.07 -6.33 7.16
CA ASP A 78 -6.36 -6.04 7.79
C ASP A 78 -7.27 -5.27 6.82
N GLY A 79 -6.67 -4.34 6.05
CA GLY A 79 -7.33 -3.59 4.98
C GLY A 79 -7.91 -4.51 3.89
N ASP A 80 -7.19 -5.54 3.47
CA ASP A 80 -7.66 -6.49 2.46
C ASP A 80 -8.84 -7.32 2.97
N VAL A 81 -8.82 -7.74 4.24
CA VAL A 81 -9.99 -8.40 4.86
C VAL A 81 -11.21 -7.48 4.87
N ILE A 82 -11.00 -6.19 5.20
CA ILE A 82 -12.07 -5.19 5.16
C ILE A 82 -12.59 -5.04 3.74
N GLU A 83 -11.72 -4.78 2.76
CA GLU A 83 -12.08 -4.50 1.36
C GLU A 83 -12.91 -5.65 0.76
N TRP A 84 -12.44 -6.88 0.91
CA TRP A 84 -13.08 -8.02 0.27
C TRP A 84 -14.34 -8.51 0.99
N PHE A 85 -14.38 -8.45 2.33
CA PHE A 85 -15.41 -9.18 3.08
C PHE A 85 -16.25 -8.32 4.02
N LEU A 86 -15.67 -7.29 4.67
CA LEU A 86 -16.27 -6.59 5.81
C LEU A 86 -16.61 -5.12 5.53
N THR A 87 -16.39 -4.65 4.32
CA THR A 87 -16.38 -3.23 3.96
C THR A 87 -17.58 -2.44 4.46
N ASN A 88 -17.33 -1.23 4.96
CA ASN A 88 -18.35 -0.23 5.31
C ASN A 88 -18.36 0.93 4.29
N VAL A 89 -17.75 0.75 3.13
CA VAL A 89 -17.75 1.71 2.03
C VAL A 89 -19.19 1.92 1.54
N ILE A 90 -19.61 3.19 1.49
CA ILE A 90 -20.93 3.61 1.06
C ILE A 90 -20.95 4.28 -0.31
N LEU A 91 -19.79 4.76 -0.77
CA LEU A 91 -19.60 5.40 -2.08
C LEU A 91 -18.71 4.52 -2.96
N ASP A 92 -19.31 3.85 -3.94
CA ASP A 92 -18.56 3.01 -4.88
C ASP A 92 -17.72 3.84 -5.86
N ILE A 93 -16.72 3.19 -6.45
CA ILE A 93 -15.87 3.77 -7.49
C ILE A 93 -15.95 2.95 -8.78
N ASP A 94 -15.60 3.58 -9.89
CA ASP A 94 -15.43 2.91 -11.18
C ASP A 94 -13.96 2.53 -11.47
N GLU A 95 -13.69 2.07 -12.68
CA GLU A 95 -12.36 1.69 -13.15
C GLU A 95 -11.37 2.86 -13.29
N ASN A 96 -11.85 4.10 -13.22
CA ASN A 96 -11.04 5.33 -13.18
C ASN A 96 -10.92 5.88 -11.75
N PHE A 97 -11.38 5.10 -10.76
CA PHE A 97 -11.45 5.46 -9.35
C PHE A 97 -12.38 6.62 -9.03
N GLU A 98 -13.30 6.98 -9.94
CA GLU A 98 -14.28 8.03 -9.71
C GLU A 98 -15.52 7.49 -8.98
N ILE A 99 -16.02 8.27 -8.00
CA ILE A 99 -17.21 7.91 -7.21
C ILE A 99 -18.43 7.83 -8.13
N THR A 100 -19.21 6.76 -7.94
CA THR A 100 -20.43 6.47 -8.71
C THR A 100 -21.67 6.47 -7.82
N ASP A 101 -22.81 6.33 -8.44
CA ASP A 101 -24.12 6.19 -7.77
C ASP A 101 -24.52 4.72 -7.48
N THR A 102 -23.62 3.76 -7.68
CA THR A 102 -23.93 2.33 -7.52
C THR A 102 -23.80 1.82 -6.08
N GLY A 103 -23.20 2.60 -5.19
CA GLY A 103 -23.00 2.29 -3.77
C GLY A 103 -24.28 2.41 -2.91
N ILE A 104 -24.09 2.34 -1.60
CA ILE A 104 -25.14 2.52 -0.56
C ILE A 104 -25.66 3.97 -0.56
N ALA A 105 -24.79 4.92 -0.90
CA ALA A 105 -25.10 6.34 -0.96
C ALA A 105 -24.71 6.95 -2.31
N THR A 106 -25.18 8.16 -2.56
CA THR A 106 -24.80 9.00 -3.70
C THR A 106 -24.08 10.25 -3.21
N LEU A 107 -23.21 10.79 -4.04
CA LEU A 107 -22.49 12.03 -3.80
C LEU A 107 -22.94 13.11 -4.78
N ASN A 108 -23.33 14.27 -4.26
CA ASN A 108 -23.50 15.48 -5.05
C ASN A 108 -22.52 16.55 -4.55
N VAL A 109 -21.78 17.18 -5.47
CA VAL A 109 -20.81 18.22 -5.13
C VAL A 109 -21.27 19.55 -5.71
N ASP A 110 -21.26 20.56 -4.88
CA ASP A 110 -21.51 21.98 -5.24
C ASP A 110 -20.18 22.76 -5.04
N PRO A 111 -19.37 22.89 -6.09
CA PRO A 111 -18.08 23.57 -5.99
C PRO A 111 -18.19 25.06 -5.66
N GLU A 112 -19.25 25.74 -6.13
CA GLU A 112 -19.45 27.18 -5.94
C GLU A 112 -19.67 27.50 -4.46
N ASN A 113 -20.51 26.70 -3.80
CA ASN A 113 -20.79 26.84 -2.37
C ASN A 113 -19.82 26.03 -1.47
N LYS A 114 -18.85 25.33 -2.09
CA LYS A 114 -17.86 24.49 -1.39
C LYS A 114 -18.51 23.43 -0.50
N LYS A 115 -19.50 22.72 -1.04
CA LYS A 115 -20.28 21.73 -0.33
C LYS A 115 -20.29 20.38 -1.03
N ALA A 116 -20.39 19.32 -0.23
CA ALA A 116 -20.74 17.99 -0.70
C ALA A 116 -21.96 17.49 0.06
N THR A 117 -22.85 16.84 -0.66
CA THR A 117 -24.05 16.19 -0.07
C THR A 117 -23.96 14.69 -0.29
N ILE A 118 -23.96 13.94 0.79
CA ILE A 118 -24.05 12.47 0.77
C ILE A 118 -25.49 12.10 1.10
N LYS A 119 -26.13 11.32 0.20
CA LYS A 119 -27.50 10.85 0.39
C LYS A 119 -27.56 9.32 0.39
N ILE A 120 -27.98 8.74 1.51
CA ILE A 120 -28.16 7.30 1.70
C ILE A 120 -29.42 6.87 0.96
N LYS A 121 -29.35 5.77 0.20
CA LYS A 121 -30.48 5.17 -0.50
C LYS A 121 -31.47 4.52 0.48
N ASP A 122 -32.69 4.29 0.01
CA ASP A 122 -33.71 3.61 0.79
C ASP A 122 -33.40 2.13 1.02
N GLY A 123 -33.79 1.59 2.17
CA GLY A 123 -33.65 0.17 2.49
C GLY A 123 -32.25 -0.29 2.88
N MET A 124 -31.26 0.60 2.95
CA MET A 124 -29.89 0.25 3.34
C MET A 124 -29.80 -0.11 4.82
N LYS A 125 -29.15 -1.23 5.14
CA LYS A 125 -29.07 -1.78 6.50
C LYS A 125 -27.66 -2.24 6.83
N TRP A 126 -27.34 -2.15 8.12
CA TRP A 126 -26.23 -2.84 8.73
C TRP A 126 -26.50 -4.35 8.87
N SER A 127 -25.47 -5.13 9.14
CA SER A 127 -25.56 -6.59 9.33
C SER A 127 -26.43 -7.03 10.50
N ASP A 128 -26.64 -6.18 11.50
CA ASP A 128 -27.55 -6.39 12.62
C ASP A 128 -29.01 -6.02 12.31
N GLY A 129 -29.29 -5.56 11.09
CA GLY A 129 -30.62 -5.19 10.62
C GLY A 129 -31.03 -3.74 10.90
N GLN A 130 -30.23 -2.98 11.64
CA GLN A 130 -30.50 -1.55 11.85
C GLN A 130 -30.31 -0.78 10.53
N PRO A 131 -31.10 0.28 10.28
CA PRO A 131 -30.95 1.12 9.10
C PRO A 131 -29.62 1.88 9.14
N ILE A 132 -28.99 2.07 7.97
CA ILE A 132 -27.88 3.01 7.81
C ILE A 132 -28.48 4.42 7.73
N VAL A 133 -28.00 5.31 8.61
CA VAL A 133 -28.54 6.67 8.77
C VAL A 133 -27.44 7.73 8.68
N ALA A 134 -27.84 9.00 8.55
CA ALA A 134 -26.94 10.14 8.44
C ALA A 134 -25.91 10.22 9.60
N ASP A 135 -26.32 9.85 10.81
CA ASP A 135 -25.42 9.81 11.96
C ASP A 135 -24.25 8.82 11.77
N ASP A 136 -24.45 7.73 11.03
CA ASP A 136 -23.42 6.75 10.74
C ASP A 136 -22.39 7.28 9.71
N VAL A 137 -22.82 8.19 8.84
CA VAL A 137 -21.94 8.91 7.89
C VAL A 137 -21.14 10.01 8.59
N ILE A 138 -21.72 10.66 9.59
CA ILE A 138 -21.08 11.72 10.38
C ILE A 138 -20.06 11.12 11.35
N TYR A 139 -20.36 9.97 11.94
CA TYR A 139 -19.57 9.40 13.04
C TYR A 139 -18.09 9.15 12.72
N PRO A 140 -17.66 8.64 11.55
CA PRO A 140 -16.24 8.53 11.24
C PRO A 140 -15.50 9.87 11.27
N TYR A 141 -16.14 10.99 10.89
CA TYR A 141 -15.55 12.33 11.03
C TYR A 141 -15.38 12.73 12.50
N GLU A 142 -16.41 12.43 13.34
CA GLU A 142 -16.32 12.63 14.78
C GLU A 142 -15.18 11.81 15.41
N VAL A 143 -14.98 10.56 14.96
CA VAL A 143 -13.90 9.68 15.43
C VAL A 143 -12.54 10.22 15.03
N ILE A 144 -12.30 10.45 13.75
CA ILE A 144 -10.99 10.89 13.22
C ILE A 144 -10.63 12.28 13.76
N GLY A 145 -11.61 13.19 13.79
CA GLY A 145 -11.44 14.56 14.30
C GLY A 145 -11.35 14.67 15.82
N ASN A 146 -11.56 13.62 16.59
CA ASN A 146 -11.51 13.69 18.05
C ASN A 146 -10.06 13.88 18.55
N LYS A 147 -9.91 14.65 19.63
CA LYS A 147 -8.58 14.88 20.26
C LYS A 147 -7.95 13.59 20.80
N ASP A 148 -8.74 12.60 21.19
CA ASP A 148 -8.31 11.33 21.76
C ASP A 148 -8.18 10.21 20.70
N TYR A 149 -8.28 10.55 19.40
CA TYR A 149 -8.11 9.61 18.30
C TYR A 149 -6.67 9.10 18.22
N THR A 150 -6.51 7.77 18.24
CA THR A 150 -5.20 7.07 18.25
C THR A 150 -4.80 6.50 16.89
N GLY A 151 -5.69 6.61 15.89
CA GLY A 151 -5.43 6.11 14.54
C GLY A 151 -4.61 7.10 13.69
N VAL A 152 -4.46 6.79 12.41
CA VAL A 152 -3.54 7.47 11.49
C VAL A 152 -4.25 8.23 10.36
N ARG A 153 -5.59 8.30 10.34
CA ARG A 153 -6.36 8.85 9.21
C ARG A 153 -6.55 10.37 9.22
N TYR A 154 -6.22 11.04 10.33
CA TYR A 154 -6.27 12.52 10.34
C TYR A 154 -5.12 13.09 9.50
N SER A 155 -5.44 13.95 8.55
CA SER A 155 -4.46 14.56 7.64
C SER A 155 -4.80 16.03 7.35
N ASP A 156 -3.95 16.69 6.56
CA ASP A 156 -4.20 18.05 6.08
C ASP A 156 -5.48 18.17 5.25
N GLU A 157 -5.90 17.09 4.58
CA GLU A 157 -7.19 17.06 3.88
C GLU A 157 -8.38 17.07 4.83
N SER A 158 -8.28 16.37 5.96
CA SER A 158 -9.31 16.43 7.01
C SER A 158 -9.50 17.85 7.53
N ALA A 159 -8.41 18.63 7.64
CA ALA A 159 -8.43 20.02 8.08
C ALA A 159 -9.14 20.99 7.11
N LYS A 160 -9.43 20.55 5.86
CA LYS A 160 -10.22 21.34 4.89
C LYS A 160 -11.71 21.40 5.23
N ILE A 161 -12.22 20.48 6.03
CA ILE A 161 -13.60 20.52 6.51
C ILE A 161 -13.74 21.69 7.50
N VAL A 162 -14.76 22.52 7.33
CA VAL A 162 -15.01 23.68 8.20
C VAL A 162 -15.27 23.21 9.64
N GLY A 163 -14.53 23.79 10.60
CA GLY A 163 -14.66 23.45 12.03
C GLY A 163 -13.94 22.17 12.47
N MET A 164 -13.26 21.45 11.57
CA MET A 164 -12.55 20.22 11.92
C MET A 164 -11.36 20.47 12.84
N GLU A 165 -10.58 21.54 12.57
CA GLU A 165 -9.40 21.87 13.38
C GLU A 165 -9.80 22.31 14.80
N GLU A 166 -10.87 23.08 14.93
CA GLU A 166 -11.42 23.50 16.23
C GLU A 166 -11.93 22.31 17.04
N TYR A 167 -12.58 21.37 16.37
CA TYR A 167 -13.04 20.12 16.98
C TYR A 167 -11.85 19.25 17.41
N LYS A 168 -10.85 19.06 16.55
CA LYS A 168 -9.61 18.32 16.85
C LYS A 168 -8.84 18.91 18.03
N ALA A 169 -8.81 20.23 18.12
CA ALA A 169 -8.17 20.93 19.23
C ALA A 169 -9.00 20.90 20.54
N GLY A 170 -10.18 20.31 20.55
CA GLY A 170 -11.10 20.29 21.70
C GLY A 170 -11.73 21.64 22.01
N LYS A 171 -11.67 22.61 21.07
CA LYS A 171 -12.25 23.96 21.20
C LYS A 171 -13.73 24.01 20.81
N ALA A 172 -14.22 23.00 20.11
CA ALA A 172 -15.61 22.83 19.71
C ALA A 172 -16.11 21.43 20.06
N SER A 173 -17.39 21.30 20.40
CA SER A 173 -18.05 20.02 20.70
C SER A 173 -18.56 19.30 19.46
N THR A 174 -18.62 19.99 18.31
CA THR A 174 -19.09 19.47 17.02
C THR A 174 -18.25 20.03 15.88
N ILE A 175 -18.29 19.37 14.72
CA ILE A 175 -17.64 19.86 13.50
C ILE A 175 -18.66 20.73 12.77
N SER A 176 -18.49 22.06 12.84
CA SER A 176 -19.49 23.03 12.37
C SER A 176 -19.81 22.94 10.88
N GLY A 177 -18.89 22.43 10.07
CA GLY A 177 -19.06 22.20 8.62
C GLY A 177 -19.84 20.93 8.27
N ILE A 178 -20.19 20.07 9.23
CA ILE A 178 -20.94 18.84 8.96
C ILE A 178 -22.35 18.99 9.52
N LYS A 179 -23.34 18.87 8.65
CA LYS A 179 -24.76 19.06 9.00
C LYS A 179 -25.58 17.83 8.63
N LYS A 180 -26.29 17.28 9.60
CA LYS A 180 -27.40 16.36 9.35
C LYS A 180 -28.59 17.16 8.81
N VAL A 181 -28.94 16.95 7.55
CA VAL A 181 -30.10 17.61 6.92
C VAL A 181 -31.40 16.88 7.28
N ASP A 182 -31.35 15.55 7.17
CA ASP A 182 -32.38 14.61 7.59
C ASP A 182 -31.73 13.26 7.95
N ASP A 183 -32.54 12.21 8.21
CA ASP A 183 -32.00 10.91 8.61
C ASP A 183 -31.19 10.18 7.54
N LYS A 184 -31.19 10.65 6.29
CA LYS A 184 -30.47 10.04 5.17
C LYS A 184 -29.52 10.99 4.46
N THR A 185 -29.51 12.26 4.82
CA THR A 185 -28.78 13.29 4.09
C THR A 185 -27.81 14.03 5.00
N VAL A 186 -26.53 14.04 4.59
CA VAL A 186 -25.46 14.78 5.25
C VAL A 186 -24.89 15.81 4.27
N GLU A 187 -24.83 17.07 4.71
CA GLU A 187 -24.13 18.14 4.01
C GLU A 187 -22.78 18.42 4.70
N ILE A 188 -21.72 18.50 3.91
CA ILE A 188 -20.35 18.79 4.39
C ILE A 188 -19.88 20.06 3.71
N SER A 189 -19.47 21.05 4.48
CA SER A 189 -18.91 22.31 4.02
C SER A 189 -17.39 22.30 4.15
N PHE A 190 -16.70 22.77 3.11
CA PHE A 190 -15.24 22.79 3.02
C PHE A 190 -14.73 24.22 2.95
N LYS A 191 -13.50 24.44 3.41
CA LYS A 191 -12.76 25.70 3.21
C LYS A 191 -12.43 25.89 1.73
N GLU A 192 -12.14 24.76 1.04
CA GLU A 192 -11.90 24.69 -0.40
C GLU A 192 -12.23 23.28 -0.91
N ILE A 193 -12.62 23.19 -2.18
CA ILE A 193 -12.87 21.91 -2.88
C ILE A 193 -12.00 21.84 -4.12
N GLY A 194 -11.34 20.70 -4.31
CA GLY A 194 -10.63 20.31 -5.53
C GLY A 194 -11.18 19.03 -6.14
N GLN A 195 -10.72 18.68 -7.34
CA GLN A 195 -11.18 17.48 -8.08
C GLN A 195 -11.02 16.16 -7.29
N GLY A 196 -10.10 16.12 -6.31
CA GLY A 196 -9.91 14.95 -5.45
C GLY A 196 -11.19 14.49 -4.73
N ILE A 197 -12.17 15.37 -4.54
CA ILE A 197 -13.43 15.01 -3.89
C ILE A 197 -14.20 13.92 -4.64
N PHE A 198 -14.06 13.86 -5.96
CA PHE A 198 -14.74 12.85 -6.80
C PHE A 198 -14.07 11.47 -6.74
N THR A 199 -12.91 11.36 -6.09
CA THR A 199 -12.16 10.12 -5.91
C THR A 199 -11.96 9.76 -4.42
N GLY A 200 -12.74 10.38 -3.51
CA GLY A 200 -12.63 10.16 -2.07
C GLY A 200 -11.47 10.91 -1.39
N GLY A 201 -10.92 11.95 -2.06
CA GLY A 201 -9.97 12.90 -1.45
C GLY A 201 -10.66 14.15 -0.90
N ASN A 202 -9.88 15.21 -0.67
CA ASN A 202 -10.36 16.48 -0.12
C ASN A 202 -11.00 16.38 1.28
N GLY A 203 -10.63 15.33 2.04
CA GLY A 203 -11.20 15.05 3.36
C GLY A 203 -12.57 14.35 3.32
N LEU A 204 -13.10 14.00 2.13
CA LEU A 204 -14.32 13.21 2.01
C LEU A 204 -14.04 11.76 2.41
N LEU A 205 -14.79 11.23 3.38
CA LEU A 205 -14.74 9.82 3.74
C LEU A 205 -15.79 9.05 2.93
N THR A 206 -15.36 7.95 2.32
CA THR A 206 -16.22 7.11 1.46
C THR A 206 -16.93 5.99 2.22
N TYR A 207 -16.75 5.91 3.53
CA TYR A 207 -17.31 4.87 4.41
C TYR A 207 -18.12 5.45 5.55
N ALA A 208 -18.96 4.62 6.15
CA ALA A 208 -19.74 4.91 7.34
C ALA A 208 -19.28 4.05 8.53
N MET A 209 -19.66 4.41 9.73
CA MET A 209 -19.44 3.61 10.94
C MET A 209 -20.75 3.49 11.72
N PRO A 210 -21.13 2.29 12.23
CA PRO A 210 -22.41 2.07 12.94
C PRO A 210 -22.40 2.79 14.30
N LYS A 211 -22.83 4.05 14.33
CA LYS A 211 -22.81 4.90 15.53
C LYS A 211 -23.61 4.29 16.66
N HIS A 212 -24.78 3.71 16.35
CA HIS A 212 -25.63 3.04 17.34
C HIS A 212 -24.88 1.94 18.11
N TYR A 213 -23.93 1.28 17.46
CA TYR A 213 -23.15 0.18 18.03
C TYR A 213 -21.87 0.65 18.74
N LEU A 214 -21.20 1.67 18.20
CA LEU A 214 -19.86 2.08 18.62
C LEU A 214 -19.83 3.25 19.61
N LYS A 215 -20.88 4.09 19.67
CA LYS A 215 -20.91 5.37 20.41
C LYS A 215 -20.55 5.28 21.90
N ASP A 216 -20.81 4.12 22.52
CA ASP A 216 -20.55 3.92 23.95
C ASP A 216 -19.11 3.50 24.25
N VAL A 217 -18.28 3.29 23.21
CA VAL A 217 -16.84 3.01 23.35
C VAL A 217 -16.08 4.33 23.31
N PRO A 218 -15.32 4.69 24.36
CA PRO A 218 -14.46 5.87 24.29
C PRO A 218 -13.49 5.79 23.10
N ILE A 219 -13.32 6.89 22.35
CA ILE A 219 -12.54 6.89 21.11
C ILE A 219 -11.08 6.42 21.33
N LYS A 220 -10.47 6.80 22.46
CA LYS A 220 -9.12 6.32 22.84
C LYS A 220 -9.02 4.80 23.04
N ASP A 221 -10.13 4.12 23.30
CA ASP A 221 -10.23 2.68 23.55
C ASP A 221 -10.77 1.91 22.34
N LEU A 222 -11.21 2.61 21.28
CA LEU A 222 -11.89 2.02 20.12
C LEU A 222 -11.00 0.98 19.43
N GLU A 223 -9.71 1.27 19.24
CA GLU A 223 -8.74 0.36 18.62
C GLU A 223 -8.62 -0.99 19.34
N LYS A 224 -8.85 -1.02 20.66
CA LYS A 224 -8.76 -2.22 21.49
C LYS A 224 -10.10 -2.93 21.66
N SER A 225 -11.20 -2.31 21.21
CA SER A 225 -12.55 -2.82 21.40
C SER A 225 -12.82 -4.07 20.58
N GLU A 226 -13.47 -5.07 21.15
CA GLU A 226 -14.02 -6.21 20.41
C GLU A 226 -14.94 -5.80 19.27
N LYS A 227 -15.59 -4.62 19.37
CA LYS A 227 -16.52 -4.10 18.36
C LYS A 227 -15.86 -3.70 17.05
N VAL A 228 -14.53 -3.55 17.01
CA VAL A 228 -13.74 -3.31 15.80
C VAL A 228 -12.74 -4.44 15.48
N ARG A 229 -12.73 -5.51 16.32
CA ARG A 229 -11.80 -6.63 16.17
C ARG A 229 -12.48 -7.97 15.91
N THR A 230 -13.50 -8.30 16.67
CA THR A 230 -14.09 -9.65 16.65
C THR A 230 -15.60 -9.68 16.55
N LYS A 231 -16.28 -8.64 17.06
CA LYS A 231 -17.74 -8.52 17.11
C LYS A 231 -18.19 -7.30 16.31
N LEU A 232 -18.03 -7.35 14.99
CA LEU A 232 -18.31 -6.21 14.12
C LEU A 232 -19.78 -6.15 13.69
N VAL A 233 -20.27 -4.93 13.53
CA VAL A 233 -21.44 -4.61 12.72
C VAL A 233 -20.93 -3.95 11.44
N VAL A 234 -21.28 -4.52 10.28
CA VAL A 234 -20.72 -4.13 8.98
C VAL A 234 -21.81 -3.93 7.93
N ALA A 235 -21.50 -3.21 6.86
CA ALA A 235 -22.36 -3.07 5.68
C ALA A 235 -21.98 -4.07 4.57
N GLY A 236 -20.83 -4.72 4.67
CA GLY A 236 -20.25 -5.61 3.69
C GLY A 236 -20.96 -6.96 3.50
N PRO A 237 -20.48 -7.76 2.52
CA PRO A 237 -21.13 -9.02 2.16
C PRO A 237 -21.04 -10.12 3.23
N TYR A 238 -20.09 -10.03 4.14
CA TYR A 238 -19.89 -11.05 5.19
C TYR A 238 -19.78 -10.42 6.58
N THR A 239 -20.01 -11.24 7.60
CA THR A 239 -19.80 -10.91 9.02
C THR A 239 -18.88 -11.95 9.66
N ILE A 240 -18.14 -11.59 10.68
CA ILE A 240 -17.30 -12.54 11.44
C ILE A 240 -18.22 -13.47 12.26
N SER A 241 -18.05 -14.77 12.10
CA SER A 241 -18.68 -15.80 12.94
C SER A 241 -17.76 -16.31 14.04
N SER A 242 -16.48 -16.50 13.73
CA SER A 242 -15.43 -16.80 14.70
C SER A 242 -14.08 -16.28 14.24
N ILE A 243 -13.15 -16.11 15.16
CA ILE A 243 -11.78 -15.66 14.88
C ILE A 243 -10.80 -16.33 15.84
N VAL A 244 -9.70 -16.82 15.29
CA VAL A 244 -8.48 -17.15 16.05
C VAL A 244 -7.52 -15.99 15.82
N PRO A 245 -7.27 -15.15 16.83
CA PRO A 245 -6.50 -13.92 16.66
C PRO A 245 -5.14 -14.17 16.00
N GLY A 246 -4.88 -13.42 14.92
CA GLY A 246 -3.64 -13.51 14.14
C GLY A 246 -3.54 -14.69 13.19
N GLU A 247 -4.42 -15.69 13.24
CA GLU A 247 -4.31 -16.95 12.50
C GLU A 247 -5.42 -17.16 11.47
N SER A 248 -6.69 -16.98 11.85
CA SER A 248 -7.81 -17.28 10.97
C SER A 248 -9.10 -16.56 11.34
N ILE A 249 -9.95 -16.39 10.34
CA ILE A 249 -11.28 -15.77 10.47
C ILE A 249 -12.29 -16.66 9.75
N GLU A 250 -13.37 -17.01 10.43
CA GLU A 250 -14.54 -17.61 9.82
C GLU A 250 -15.60 -16.53 9.58
N LEU A 251 -16.11 -16.50 8.37
CA LEU A 251 -17.08 -15.52 7.93
C LEU A 251 -18.38 -16.23 7.51
N LYS A 252 -19.50 -15.57 7.76
CA LYS A 252 -20.83 -15.97 7.28
C LYS A 252 -21.46 -14.87 6.43
N ALA A 253 -22.22 -15.29 5.43
CA ALA A 253 -22.95 -14.37 4.56
C ALA A 253 -23.84 -13.40 5.34
N ASN A 254 -23.76 -12.11 5.03
CA ASN A 254 -24.62 -11.07 5.56
C ASN A 254 -25.95 -11.07 4.80
N PRO A 255 -27.09 -11.43 5.42
CA PRO A 255 -28.38 -11.45 4.72
C PRO A 255 -28.88 -10.04 4.37
N ASN A 256 -28.35 -9.01 5.02
CA ASN A 256 -28.73 -7.61 4.82
C ASN A 256 -27.82 -6.88 3.81
N TYR A 257 -26.88 -7.60 3.15
CA TYR A 257 -26.00 -6.97 2.17
C TYR A 257 -26.81 -6.38 1.01
N PHE A 258 -26.60 -5.11 0.72
CA PHE A 258 -27.47 -4.34 -0.19
C PHE A 258 -27.49 -4.83 -1.64
N ARG A 259 -26.46 -5.59 -2.09
CA ARG A 259 -26.43 -6.22 -3.40
C ARG A 259 -27.01 -7.64 -3.43
N GLY A 260 -27.66 -8.05 -2.35
CA GLY A 260 -28.22 -9.38 -2.16
C GLY A 260 -27.31 -10.31 -1.35
N LYS A 261 -27.93 -11.36 -0.79
CA LYS A 261 -27.22 -12.35 0.03
C LYS A 261 -26.09 -13.01 -0.80
N PRO A 262 -24.85 -13.10 -0.27
CA PRO A 262 -23.77 -13.84 -0.91
C PRO A 262 -24.13 -15.26 -1.32
N LYS A 263 -23.67 -15.68 -2.50
CA LYS A 263 -23.93 -17.03 -3.05
C LYS A 263 -23.22 -18.11 -2.25
N THR A 264 -22.01 -17.84 -1.79
CA THR A 264 -21.28 -18.73 -0.87
C THR A 264 -21.59 -18.32 0.56
N GLU A 265 -22.16 -19.23 1.35
CA GLU A 265 -22.64 -18.89 2.70
C GLU A 265 -21.52 -18.75 3.73
N LYS A 266 -20.43 -19.50 3.56
CA LYS A 266 -19.30 -19.55 4.51
C LYS A 266 -17.99 -19.30 3.80
N VAL A 267 -17.13 -18.51 4.41
CA VAL A 267 -15.77 -18.24 3.99
C VAL A 267 -14.84 -18.48 5.16
N THR A 268 -13.70 -19.12 4.92
CA THR A 268 -12.59 -19.19 5.90
C THR A 268 -11.40 -18.44 5.32
N VAL A 269 -10.84 -17.52 6.09
CA VAL A 269 -9.59 -16.83 5.76
C VAL A 269 -8.52 -17.33 6.72
N GLN A 270 -7.41 -17.86 6.21
CA GLN A 270 -6.30 -18.35 7.01
C GLN A 270 -5.01 -17.61 6.66
N VAL A 271 -4.27 -17.18 7.66
CA VAL A 271 -2.90 -16.68 7.50
C VAL A 271 -1.98 -17.86 7.18
N VAL A 272 -1.21 -17.75 6.12
CA VAL A 272 -0.34 -18.81 5.62
C VAL A 272 1.04 -18.25 5.34
N ASN A 273 2.05 -18.95 5.81
CA ASN A 273 3.44 -18.57 5.58
C ASN A 273 3.82 -18.73 4.10
N SER A 274 4.63 -17.79 3.59
CA SER A 274 5.10 -17.77 2.20
C SER A 274 5.85 -19.03 1.77
N GLN A 275 6.54 -19.72 2.70
CA GLN A 275 7.29 -20.95 2.41
C GLN A 275 6.39 -22.17 2.21
N THR A 276 5.16 -22.15 2.73
CA THR A 276 4.26 -23.32 2.69
C THR A 276 3.11 -23.19 1.70
N ILE A 277 2.82 -21.98 1.23
CA ILE A 277 1.63 -21.70 0.42
C ILE A 277 1.60 -22.48 -0.91
N THR A 278 2.73 -22.60 -1.61
CA THR A 278 2.77 -23.32 -2.90
C THR A 278 2.43 -24.79 -2.78
N ALA A 279 2.92 -25.46 -1.73
CA ALA A 279 2.55 -26.86 -1.45
C ALA A 279 1.07 -26.98 -1.07
N ALA A 280 0.53 -26.04 -0.30
CA ALA A 280 -0.88 -26.00 0.05
C ALA A 280 -1.79 -25.78 -1.18
N MET A 281 -1.40 -24.89 -2.12
CA MET A 281 -2.09 -24.68 -3.40
C MET A 281 -2.09 -25.97 -4.24
N LYS A 282 -0.94 -26.62 -4.37
CA LYS A 282 -0.82 -27.89 -5.13
C LYS A 282 -1.71 -28.98 -4.56
N SER A 283 -1.80 -29.10 -3.24
CA SER A 283 -2.65 -30.07 -2.55
C SER A 283 -4.15 -29.75 -2.59
N GLY A 284 -4.55 -28.60 -3.15
CA GLY A 284 -5.95 -28.17 -3.19
C GLY A 284 -6.48 -27.81 -1.81
N LYS A 285 -5.71 -27.04 -1.00
CA LYS A 285 -6.16 -26.61 0.33
C LYS A 285 -6.98 -25.31 0.26
N TYR A 286 -6.69 -24.44 -0.70
CA TYR A 286 -7.29 -23.12 -0.79
C TYR A 286 -7.92 -22.87 -2.16
N ASP A 287 -8.95 -22.04 -2.17
CA ASP A 287 -9.66 -21.57 -3.37
C ASP A 287 -9.08 -20.27 -3.91
N LEU A 288 -8.83 -19.34 -3.02
CA LEU A 288 -8.25 -18.03 -3.33
C LEU A 288 -6.98 -17.85 -2.52
N VAL A 289 -5.99 -17.27 -3.15
CA VAL A 289 -4.75 -16.89 -2.45
C VAL A 289 -4.51 -15.39 -2.64
N PHE A 290 -4.49 -14.66 -1.53
CA PHE A 290 -4.24 -13.24 -1.47
C PHE A 290 -2.81 -12.96 -1.02
N ASP A 291 -2.24 -11.86 -1.48
CA ASP A 291 -0.93 -11.34 -1.09
C ASP A 291 0.24 -12.31 -1.35
N ILE A 292 0.09 -13.18 -2.33
CA ILE A 292 1.17 -14.09 -2.69
C ILE A 292 2.38 -13.32 -3.22
N PRO A 293 3.59 -13.55 -2.68
CA PRO A 293 4.81 -12.95 -3.20
C PRO A 293 5.02 -13.28 -4.69
N THR A 294 5.29 -12.25 -5.50
CA THR A 294 5.42 -12.40 -6.95
C THR A 294 6.55 -13.35 -7.38
N GLU A 295 7.60 -13.45 -6.59
CA GLU A 295 8.72 -14.38 -6.81
C GLU A 295 8.34 -15.85 -6.75
N LEU A 296 7.20 -16.18 -6.13
CA LEU A 296 6.68 -17.55 -6.09
C LEU A 296 5.95 -17.96 -7.39
N TYR A 297 5.62 -17.00 -8.26
CA TYR A 297 4.87 -17.27 -9.49
C TYR A 297 5.51 -18.36 -10.34
N LYS A 298 6.82 -18.36 -10.49
CA LYS A 298 7.58 -19.36 -11.23
C LYS A 298 7.36 -20.81 -10.73
N ILE A 299 6.97 -20.98 -9.44
CA ILE A 299 6.74 -22.30 -8.84
C ILE A 299 5.35 -22.82 -9.18
N TYR A 300 4.32 -21.94 -9.14
CA TYR A 300 2.93 -22.39 -9.26
C TYR A 300 2.26 -22.10 -10.61
N LYS A 301 2.88 -21.32 -11.51
CA LYS A 301 2.29 -20.93 -12.81
C LYS A 301 1.84 -22.10 -13.67
N ASP A 302 2.47 -23.27 -13.49
CA ASP A 302 2.18 -24.50 -14.26
C ASP A 302 1.30 -25.51 -13.49
N PHE A 303 0.73 -25.13 -12.34
CA PHE A 303 -0.19 -26.00 -11.60
C PHE A 303 -1.51 -26.12 -12.35
N ASP A 304 -1.93 -27.37 -12.64
CA ASP A 304 -3.10 -27.64 -13.47
C ASP A 304 -4.45 -27.38 -12.77
N ASN A 305 -4.44 -27.26 -11.43
CA ASN A 305 -5.60 -26.95 -10.61
C ASN A 305 -5.78 -25.44 -10.32
N ILE A 306 -4.86 -24.60 -10.77
CA ILE A 306 -4.85 -23.15 -10.50
C ILE A 306 -4.98 -22.38 -11.82
N GLU A 307 -5.74 -21.31 -11.83
CA GLU A 307 -5.64 -20.19 -12.75
C GLU A 307 -5.12 -18.98 -12.00
N THR A 308 -4.28 -18.16 -12.64
CA THR A 308 -3.74 -16.96 -12.01
C THR A 308 -4.41 -15.73 -12.60
N LEU A 309 -5.16 -15.03 -11.78
CA LEU A 309 -5.65 -13.70 -12.12
C LEU A 309 -4.64 -12.65 -11.66
N GLY A 310 -4.69 -11.46 -12.27
CA GLY A 310 -3.77 -10.40 -11.87
C GLY A 310 -4.21 -9.02 -12.32
N ARG A 311 -3.77 -8.03 -11.56
CA ARG A 311 -3.95 -6.60 -11.89
C ARG A 311 -2.70 -5.83 -11.52
N GLN A 312 -2.50 -4.68 -12.13
CA GLN A 312 -1.48 -3.75 -11.64
C GLN A 312 -1.91 -3.25 -10.26
N GLU A 313 -1.03 -3.34 -9.31
CA GLU A 313 -1.33 -2.99 -7.93
C GLU A 313 -1.22 -1.47 -7.72
N LEU A 314 -2.05 -0.94 -6.81
CA LEU A 314 -1.96 0.46 -6.36
C LEU A 314 -0.87 0.61 -5.29
N TYR A 315 0.31 0.11 -5.59
CA TYR A 315 1.45 0.07 -4.68
C TYR A 315 2.74 0.44 -5.39
N TYR A 316 3.66 1.00 -4.64
CA TYR A 316 5.06 1.05 -5.02
C TYR A 316 5.92 0.67 -3.83
N SER A 317 7.05 0.00 -4.08
CA SER A 317 8.07 -0.19 -3.05
C SER A 317 9.06 0.97 -3.09
N TYR A 318 9.62 1.31 -1.95
CA TYR A 318 10.51 2.45 -1.83
C TYR A 318 11.58 2.27 -0.76
N LEU A 319 12.67 3.05 -0.91
CA LEU A 319 13.65 3.32 0.11
C LEU A 319 13.28 4.64 0.78
N GLY A 320 13.00 4.62 2.06
CA GLY A 320 12.67 5.79 2.87
C GLY A 320 13.85 6.23 3.73
N PHE A 321 13.94 7.54 3.98
CA PHE A 321 14.99 8.18 4.75
C PHE A 321 14.45 8.79 6.03
N LYS A 322 15.01 8.49 7.20
CA LYS A 322 14.60 9.09 8.47
C LYS A 322 15.24 10.46 8.64
N MET A 323 14.48 11.52 8.35
CA MET A 323 14.96 12.90 8.39
C MET A 323 14.54 13.67 9.65
N GLY A 324 13.73 13.09 10.52
CA GLY A 324 13.20 13.80 11.67
C GLY A 324 12.31 12.95 12.56
N LYS A 325 11.32 13.59 13.18
CA LYS A 325 10.35 12.94 14.05
C LYS A 325 8.95 13.55 13.91
N TYR A 326 7.94 12.80 14.31
CA TYR A 326 6.58 13.32 14.49
C TYR A 326 6.46 13.98 15.88
N ASP A 327 6.17 15.27 15.91
CA ASP A 327 5.90 16.02 17.14
C ASP A 327 4.43 15.87 17.53
N LYS A 328 4.16 14.97 18.49
CA LYS A 328 2.80 14.69 18.95
C LYS A 328 2.10 15.89 19.57
N ALA A 329 2.85 16.84 20.17
CA ALA A 329 2.28 18.03 20.79
C ALA A 329 1.81 19.04 19.74
N LYS A 330 2.53 19.13 18.62
CA LYS A 330 2.17 20.00 17.48
C LYS A 330 1.28 19.31 16.46
N GLY A 331 1.26 17.97 16.43
CA GLY A 331 0.58 17.17 15.42
C GLY A 331 1.25 17.27 14.04
N GLU A 332 2.58 17.42 13.99
CA GLU A 332 3.33 17.71 12.76
C GLU A 332 4.65 16.94 12.67
N ASN A 333 5.05 16.63 11.43
CA ASN A 333 6.37 16.14 11.10
C ASN A 333 7.40 17.28 11.17
N ILE A 334 8.52 17.05 11.85
CA ILE A 334 9.60 18.04 12.02
C ILE A 334 10.91 17.42 11.56
N VAL A 335 11.54 18.05 10.58
CA VAL A 335 12.88 17.67 10.10
C VAL A 335 13.92 18.03 11.17
N ASN A 336 14.82 17.08 11.46
CA ASN A 336 16.00 17.33 12.27
C ASN A 336 17.19 17.64 11.33
N PRO A 337 17.69 18.89 11.28
CA PRO A 337 18.78 19.27 10.38
C PRO A 337 20.10 18.54 10.68
N ASN A 338 20.23 17.94 11.87
CA ASN A 338 21.41 17.17 12.28
C ASN A 338 21.27 15.67 12.03
N ALA A 339 20.13 15.19 11.51
CA ALA A 339 19.99 13.79 11.12
C ALA A 339 20.89 13.48 9.91
N LYS A 340 21.52 12.30 9.86
CA LYS A 340 22.33 11.88 8.72
C LYS A 340 21.56 12.05 7.40
N MET A 341 20.29 11.65 7.39
CA MET A 341 19.42 11.72 6.22
C MET A 341 18.86 13.12 5.92
N ALA A 342 19.18 14.15 6.70
CA ALA A 342 18.89 15.54 6.30
C ALA A 342 19.80 16.02 5.15
N ASP A 343 20.95 15.39 4.93
CA ASP A 343 21.86 15.69 3.82
C ASP A 343 21.29 15.19 2.48
N LEU A 344 20.86 16.14 1.63
CA LEU A 344 20.27 15.83 0.32
C LEU A 344 21.25 15.07 -0.60
N LYS A 345 22.53 15.47 -0.62
CA LYS A 345 23.52 14.83 -1.50
C LYS A 345 23.77 13.38 -1.09
N LEU A 346 23.76 13.10 0.22
CA LEU A 346 23.87 11.72 0.71
C LEU A 346 22.66 10.89 0.25
N ARG A 347 21.41 11.39 0.42
CA ARG A 347 20.22 10.67 -0.04
C ARG A 347 20.23 10.41 -1.55
N GLN A 348 20.60 11.44 -2.34
CA GLN A 348 20.72 11.29 -3.80
C GLN A 348 21.82 10.29 -4.18
N ALA A 349 22.96 10.29 -3.49
CA ALA A 349 24.03 9.33 -3.73
C ALA A 349 23.59 7.90 -3.45
N LEU A 350 22.89 7.66 -2.33
CA LEU A 350 22.31 6.35 -2.01
C LEU A 350 21.32 5.88 -3.09
N ALA A 351 20.54 6.81 -3.65
CA ALA A 351 19.61 6.52 -4.74
C ALA A 351 20.28 6.16 -6.06
N TYR A 352 21.26 6.98 -6.51
CA TYR A 352 22.01 6.71 -7.75
C TYR A 352 22.91 5.48 -7.66
N GLY A 353 23.29 5.06 -6.44
CA GLY A 353 24.09 3.88 -6.19
C GLY A 353 23.33 2.55 -6.29
N LEU A 354 22.02 2.54 -6.59
CA LEU A 354 21.19 1.33 -6.67
C LEU A 354 20.81 0.98 -8.12
N ASP A 355 21.23 -0.18 -8.62
CA ASP A 355 20.77 -0.71 -9.91
C ASP A 355 19.45 -1.48 -9.74
N ILE A 356 18.36 -0.73 -9.80
CA ILE A 356 17.00 -1.30 -9.65
C ILE A 356 16.64 -2.20 -10.84
N ASN A 357 17.14 -1.93 -12.04
CA ASN A 357 16.89 -2.81 -13.20
C ASN A 357 17.54 -4.18 -13.01
N GLN A 358 18.79 -4.21 -12.51
CA GLN A 358 19.45 -5.47 -12.16
C GLN A 358 18.69 -6.21 -11.05
N MET A 359 18.25 -5.50 -10.03
CA MET A 359 17.46 -6.05 -8.92
C MET A 359 16.16 -6.69 -9.41
N VAL A 360 15.36 -5.97 -10.20
CA VAL A 360 14.10 -6.48 -10.78
C VAL A 360 14.33 -7.74 -11.61
N LYS A 361 15.37 -7.75 -12.44
CA LYS A 361 15.72 -8.92 -13.26
C LYS A 361 16.17 -10.11 -12.41
N ALA A 362 16.92 -9.87 -11.34
CA ALA A 362 17.48 -10.94 -10.51
C ALA A 362 16.42 -11.60 -9.61
N PHE A 363 15.44 -10.83 -9.11
CA PHE A 363 14.55 -11.29 -8.06
C PHE A 363 13.08 -11.50 -8.51
N TYR A 364 12.61 -10.89 -9.61
CA TYR A 364 11.16 -10.79 -9.88
C TYR A 364 10.69 -11.26 -11.26
N ASP A 365 11.57 -11.78 -12.10
CA ASP A 365 11.22 -12.43 -13.39
C ASP A 365 10.23 -11.61 -14.27
N GLY A 366 10.31 -10.27 -14.25
CA GLY A 366 9.44 -9.39 -15.03
C GLY A 366 8.08 -9.08 -14.39
N LEU A 367 7.79 -9.58 -13.20
CA LEU A 367 6.54 -9.29 -12.45
C LEU A 367 6.62 -8.00 -11.64
N ARG A 368 7.74 -7.31 -11.68
CA ARG A 368 7.92 -5.95 -11.18
C ARG A 368 8.61 -5.09 -12.24
N GLU A 369 8.30 -3.81 -12.20
CA GLU A 369 8.93 -2.80 -13.06
C GLU A 369 9.63 -1.77 -12.18
N LYS A 370 10.74 -1.20 -12.67
CA LYS A 370 11.40 -0.09 -11.99
C LYS A 370 10.44 1.07 -11.83
N ALA A 371 10.28 1.56 -10.60
CA ALA A 371 9.50 2.76 -10.33
C ALA A 371 10.34 4.03 -10.55
N THR A 372 9.69 5.06 -11.07
CA THR A 372 10.29 6.39 -11.29
C THR A 372 9.62 7.48 -10.45
N SER A 373 8.45 7.17 -9.88
CA SER A 373 7.68 8.08 -9.03
C SER A 373 6.86 7.30 -8.01
N SER A 374 6.25 7.99 -7.06
CA SER A 374 5.30 7.42 -6.11
C SER A 374 3.90 7.12 -6.69
N VAL A 375 3.69 7.40 -7.98
CA VAL A 375 2.43 7.15 -8.68
C VAL A 375 2.57 5.96 -9.62
N PRO A 376 1.85 4.85 -9.40
CA PRO A 376 1.85 3.71 -10.31
C PRO A 376 1.25 4.03 -11.69
N PRO A 377 1.70 3.34 -12.77
CA PRO A 377 1.23 3.57 -14.14
C PRO A 377 -0.29 3.39 -14.35
N VAL A 378 -0.98 2.62 -13.50
CA VAL A 378 -2.43 2.41 -13.56
C VAL A 378 -3.22 3.74 -13.46
N PHE A 379 -2.64 4.77 -12.85
CA PHE A 379 -3.26 6.10 -12.77
C PHE A 379 -3.16 6.93 -14.05
N GLY A 380 -2.70 6.36 -15.17
CA GLY A 380 -2.78 6.92 -16.52
C GLY A 380 -2.21 8.33 -16.63
N LYS A 381 -3.07 9.34 -16.73
CA LYS A 381 -2.68 10.76 -16.93
C LYS A 381 -1.90 11.37 -15.75
N TYR A 382 -1.98 10.78 -14.57
CA TYR A 382 -1.24 11.25 -13.39
C TYR A 382 0.14 10.62 -13.26
N TYR A 383 0.41 9.55 -14.02
CA TYR A 383 1.72 8.92 -14.06
C TYR A 383 2.70 9.76 -14.88
N PRO A 384 3.83 10.23 -14.30
CA PRO A 384 4.76 11.11 -14.99
C PRO A 384 5.72 10.31 -15.88
N LYS A 385 5.30 9.97 -17.09
CA LYS A 385 6.05 9.11 -18.03
C LYS A 385 7.47 9.60 -18.33
N ASP A 386 7.67 10.93 -18.27
CA ASP A 386 8.95 11.57 -18.59
C ASP A 386 9.89 11.69 -17.38
N LEU A 387 9.43 11.29 -16.19
CA LEU A 387 10.24 11.34 -14.99
C LEU A 387 11.18 10.13 -14.92
N ALA A 388 12.48 10.37 -15.03
CA ALA A 388 13.48 9.30 -15.04
C ALA A 388 13.72 8.63 -13.66
N GLY A 389 13.27 9.27 -12.57
CA GLY A 389 13.62 8.86 -11.21
C GLY A 389 15.11 8.91 -10.97
N PHE A 390 15.66 7.84 -10.36
CA PHE A 390 17.10 7.72 -10.14
C PHE A 390 17.67 6.60 -11.04
N PRO A 391 18.23 6.94 -12.22
CA PRO A 391 18.98 5.96 -13.00
C PRO A 391 20.24 5.54 -12.25
N TYR A 392 20.65 4.27 -12.39
CA TYR A 392 21.89 3.79 -11.80
C TYR A 392 23.09 4.55 -12.38
N ASP A 393 23.80 5.25 -11.51
CA ASP A 393 24.99 6.04 -11.84
C ASP A 393 25.94 6.12 -10.64
N PRO A 394 26.76 5.07 -10.41
CA PRO A 394 27.66 5.02 -9.27
C PRO A 394 28.73 6.12 -9.29
N GLU A 395 29.14 6.60 -10.46
CA GLU A 395 30.12 7.68 -10.56
C GLU A 395 29.52 9.02 -10.11
N LYS A 396 28.27 9.29 -10.50
CA LYS A 396 27.51 10.44 -9.98
C LYS A 396 27.31 10.33 -8.47
N ALA A 397 27.01 9.12 -7.97
CA ALA A 397 26.86 8.88 -6.54
C ALA A 397 28.16 9.22 -5.77
N LYS A 398 29.31 8.71 -6.23
CA LYS A 398 30.62 9.02 -5.65
C LYS A 398 30.91 10.51 -5.65
N LYS A 399 30.65 11.19 -6.78
CA LYS A 399 30.84 12.66 -6.90
C LYS A 399 29.99 13.42 -5.89
N LEU A 400 28.70 13.05 -5.71
CA LEU A 400 27.81 13.66 -4.72
C LEU A 400 28.34 13.48 -3.29
N LEU A 401 28.87 12.30 -2.96
CA LEU A 401 29.49 12.02 -1.66
C LEU A 401 30.75 12.85 -1.45
N ASP A 402 31.62 12.98 -2.47
CA ASP A 402 32.82 13.81 -2.41
C ASP A 402 32.47 15.29 -2.17
N GLU A 403 31.48 15.82 -2.92
CA GLU A 403 30.99 17.19 -2.79
C GLU A 403 30.32 17.44 -1.44
N ALA A 404 29.71 16.40 -0.83
CA ALA A 404 29.12 16.48 0.50
C ALA A 404 30.15 16.34 1.64
N GLY A 405 31.39 15.95 1.32
CA GLY A 405 32.49 15.82 2.28
C GLY A 405 32.67 14.42 2.88
N TYR A 406 31.97 13.41 2.37
CA TYR A 406 32.20 12.00 2.74
C TYR A 406 33.37 11.44 1.94
N LYS A 407 34.47 11.08 2.59
CA LYS A 407 35.70 10.63 1.94
C LYS A 407 36.30 9.43 2.67
N ASP A 408 36.85 8.51 1.92
CA ASP A 408 37.67 7.43 2.48
C ASP A 408 39.04 8.04 2.83
N VAL A 409 39.26 8.34 4.12
CA VAL A 409 40.48 9.00 4.60
C VAL A 409 41.50 7.99 5.18
N ASN A 410 41.05 6.78 5.49
CA ASN A 410 41.89 5.73 6.10
C ASN A 410 42.29 4.66 5.08
N GLY A 411 41.68 4.62 3.89
CA GLY A 411 42.01 3.70 2.79
C GLY A 411 41.37 2.30 2.95
N ASP A 412 40.35 2.13 3.77
CA ASP A 412 39.68 0.82 3.98
C ASP A 412 38.56 0.52 2.96
N GLY A 413 38.30 1.45 2.05
CA GLY A 413 37.30 1.35 1.00
C GLY A 413 35.92 1.86 1.44
N TYR A 414 35.76 2.35 2.67
CA TYR A 414 34.57 3.01 3.15
C TYR A 414 34.83 4.48 3.44
N ARG A 415 33.81 5.29 3.25
CA ARG A 415 33.87 6.75 3.46
C ARG A 415 33.56 7.08 4.93
N GLU A 416 34.36 7.96 5.51
CA GLU A 416 34.06 8.59 6.79
C GLU A 416 33.04 9.71 6.64
N ASP A 417 32.50 10.17 7.78
CA ASP A 417 31.65 11.36 7.87
C ASP A 417 32.43 12.65 7.55
N LYS A 418 31.75 13.78 7.47
CA LYS A 418 32.32 15.11 7.19
C LYS A 418 33.41 15.54 8.17
N ASN A 419 33.52 14.86 9.32
CA ASN A 419 34.50 15.11 10.37
C ASN A 419 35.61 14.05 10.42
N GLY A 420 35.64 13.13 9.44
CA GLY A 420 36.62 12.06 9.37
C GLY A 420 36.38 10.91 10.38
N LYS A 421 35.16 10.75 10.87
CA LYS A 421 34.78 9.65 11.78
C LYS A 421 34.18 8.49 11.01
N PRO A 422 34.32 7.25 11.51
CA PRO A 422 33.67 6.08 10.91
C PRO A 422 32.18 6.33 10.69
N PHE A 423 31.72 6.01 9.47
CA PHE A 423 30.37 6.29 9.03
C PHE A 423 29.70 5.03 8.52
N GLU A 424 28.48 4.79 8.97
CA GLU A 424 27.65 3.68 8.50
C GLU A 424 26.20 4.10 8.39
N ILE A 425 25.45 3.45 7.51
CA ILE A 425 24.01 3.60 7.30
C ILE A 425 23.29 2.41 7.92
N LYS A 426 22.44 2.67 8.90
CA LYS A 426 21.63 1.68 9.60
C LYS A 426 20.33 1.42 8.84
N ILE A 427 20.18 0.20 8.36
CA ILE A 427 19.11 -0.23 7.46
C ILE A 427 18.07 -1.03 8.24
N ALA A 428 16.81 -0.59 8.22
CA ALA A 428 15.70 -1.44 8.58
C ALA A 428 15.12 -2.12 7.33
N ALA A 429 15.02 -3.44 7.36
CA ALA A 429 14.42 -4.25 6.32
C ALA A 429 13.59 -5.37 6.94
N MET A 430 12.47 -5.71 6.29
CA MET A 430 11.54 -6.73 6.78
C MET A 430 12.06 -8.14 6.52
N SER A 431 11.83 -9.03 7.48
CA SER A 431 11.94 -10.47 7.26
C SER A 431 10.68 -10.98 6.54
N GLY A 432 10.81 -12.10 5.85
CA GLY A 432 9.73 -12.78 5.14
C GLY A 432 10.17 -13.20 3.73
N GLY A 433 9.76 -14.39 3.31
CA GLY A 433 10.14 -14.96 2.02
C GLY A 433 11.64 -15.24 1.85
N ASP A 434 11.96 -16.07 0.86
CA ASP A 434 13.33 -16.55 0.63
C ASP A 434 14.25 -15.47 0.04
N ILE A 435 13.69 -14.41 -0.54
CA ILE A 435 14.48 -13.34 -1.17
C ILE A 435 14.81 -12.18 -0.22
N ALA A 436 14.22 -12.11 0.98
CA ALA A 436 14.37 -10.95 1.85
C ALA A 436 15.84 -10.69 2.24
N GLU A 437 16.55 -11.71 2.68
CA GLU A 437 17.99 -11.60 3.02
C GLU A 437 18.86 -11.33 1.77
N PRO A 438 18.77 -12.10 0.67
CA PRO A 438 19.51 -11.80 -0.56
C PRO A 438 19.26 -10.39 -1.11
N LEU A 439 18.03 -9.89 -1.01
CA LEU A 439 17.66 -8.56 -1.50
C LEU A 439 18.33 -7.44 -0.70
N VAL A 440 18.30 -7.52 0.64
CA VAL A 440 18.98 -6.50 1.46
C VAL A 440 20.49 -6.55 1.30
N GLN A 441 21.09 -7.76 1.13
CA GLN A 441 22.51 -7.90 0.85
C GLN A 441 22.88 -7.31 -0.53
N PHE A 442 22.00 -7.41 -1.52
CA PHE A 442 22.18 -6.73 -2.80
C PHE A 442 22.29 -5.21 -2.61
N TYR A 443 21.41 -4.58 -1.83
CA TYR A 443 21.50 -3.14 -1.58
C TYR A 443 22.79 -2.75 -0.81
N ILE A 444 23.17 -3.51 0.19
CA ILE A 444 24.41 -3.30 0.95
C ILE A 444 25.63 -3.38 0.04
N GLN A 445 25.65 -4.39 -0.85
CA GLN A 445 26.78 -4.55 -1.80
C GLN A 445 26.85 -3.39 -2.80
N GLN A 446 25.70 -2.94 -3.32
CA GLN A 446 25.65 -1.80 -4.24
C GLN A 446 26.15 -0.50 -3.56
N TRP A 447 25.79 -0.25 -2.32
CA TRP A 447 26.30 0.90 -1.57
C TRP A 447 27.79 0.78 -1.23
N LYS A 448 28.29 -0.43 -1.04
CA LYS A 448 29.75 -0.65 -0.88
C LYS A 448 30.51 -0.20 -2.11
N GLU A 449 29.98 -0.37 -3.33
CA GLU A 449 30.62 0.08 -4.57
C GLU A 449 30.83 1.59 -4.65
N ILE A 450 30.03 2.36 -3.93
CA ILE A 450 30.18 3.82 -3.80
C ILE A 450 30.87 4.25 -2.49
N GLY A 451 31.41 3.27 -1.73
CA GLY A 451 32.15 3.48 -0.49
C GLY A 451 31.27 3.72 0.74
N ILE A 452 29.99 3.33 0.71
CA ILE A 452 29.09 3.46 1.87
C ILE A 452 28.93 2.11 2.57
N LYS A 453 29.17 2.10 3.88
CA LYS A 453 28.95 0.94 4.74
C LYS A 453 27.50 0.87 5.17
N GLY A 454 26.72 -0.07 4.61
CA GLY A 454 25.38 -0.40 5.08
C GLY A 454 25.42 -1.51 6.13
N VAL A 455 24.64 -1.38 7.19
CA VAL A 455 24.49 -2.40 8.23
C VAL A 455 23.01 -2.55 8.62
N LEU A 456 22.58 -3.77 8.99
CA LEU A 456 21.23 -3.95 9.50
C LEU A 456 21.09 -3.28 10.87
N ALA A 457 20.07 -2.44 11.05
CA ALA A 457 19.83 -1.65 12.26
C ALA A 457 19.74 -2.50 13.54
N THR A 458 19.21 -3.72 13.44
CA THR A 458 19.10 -4.67 14.55
C THR A 458 20.04 -5.89 14.40
N GLY A 459 20.99 -5.84 13.47
CA GLY A 459 21.87 -6.97 13.14
C GLY A 459 21.16 -8.10 12.37
N ARG A 460 19.86 -7.98 12.11
CA ARG A 460 19.01 -8.95 11.38
C ARG A 460 17.82 -8.26 10.74
N LEU A 461 17.11 -8.97 9.87
CA LEU A 461 15.81 -8.54 9.35
C LEU A 461 14.78 -8.47 10.48
N ILE A 462 13.82 -7.59 10.36
CA ILE A 462 12.81 -7.28 11.38
C ILE A 462 11.47 -7.87 10.94
N GLU A 463 10.75 -8.51 11.85
CA GLU A 463 9.38 -8.98 11.63
C GLU A 463 8.47 -7.80 11.23
N PHE A 464 7.50 -8.05 10.36
CA PHE A 464 6.67 -7.03 9.70
C PHE A 464 6.04 -6.01 10.67
N ASN A 465 5.35 -6.49 11.70
CA ASN A 465 4.66 -5.60 12.64
C ASN A 465 5.67 -4.77 13.45
N SER A 466 6.71 -5.43 13.95
CA SER A 466 7.80 -4.77 14.69
C SER A 466 8.57 -3.76 13.84
N PHE A 467 8.67 -4.01 12.53
CA PHE A 467 9.31 -3.07 11.60
C PHE A 467 8.53 -1.75 11.54
N TYR A 468 7.22 -1.81 11.31
CA TYR A 468 6.39 -0.60 11.23
C TYR A 468 6.29 0.11 12.58
N ASP A 469 6.19 -0.63 13.70
CA ASP A 469 6.22 -0.04 15.05
C ASP A 469 7.49 0.79 15.27
N LYS A 470 8.65 0.29 14.85
CA LYS A 470 9.94 1.00 14.98
C LYS A 470 10.02 2.21 14.05
N VAL A 471 9.60 2.07 12.79
CA VAL A 471 9.61 3.16 11.81
C VAL A 471 8.65 4.28 12.23
N GLU A 472 7.45 3.95 12.70
CA GLU A 472 6.46 4.92 13.21
C GLU A 472 6.94 5.63 14.48
N ALA A 473 7.60 4.89 15.38
CA ALA A 473 8.14 5.43 16.63
C ALA A 473 9.38 6.31 16.45
N ASP A 474 9.87 6.48 15.21
CA ASP A 474 11.11 7.21 14.91
C ASP A 474 12.33 6.66 15.65
N ASP A 475 12.47 5.30 15.66
CA ASP A 475 13.57 4.60 16.31
C ASP A 475 14.92 5.20 15.83
N PRO A 476 15.76 5.73 16.76
CA PRO A 476 17.02 6.38 16.40
C PRO A 476 18.08 5.43 15.82
N GLU A 477 17.86 4.12 15.92
CA GLU A 477 18.72 3.11 15.29
C GLU A 477 18.43 2.91 13.79
N ILE A 478 17.45 3.62 13.22
CA ILE A 478 17.09 3.52 11.80
C ILE A 478 17.47 4.81 11.07
N ASP A 479 18.39 4.71 10.12
CA ASP A 479 18.71 5.81 9.18
C ASP A 479 17.85 5.70 7.92
N VAL A 480 17.71 4.48 7.38
CA VAL A 480 16.94 4.19 6.16
C VAL A 480 16.11 2.92 6.34
N TYR A 481 15.06 2.79 5.54
CA TYR A 481 14.19 1.62 5.59
C TYR A 481 13.64 1.28 4.21
N PHE A 482 13.46 -0.01 3.93
CA PHE A 482 12.83 -0.50 2.72
C PHE A 482 11.39 -0.92 3.01
N ALA A 483 10.45 -0.26 2.35
CA ALA A 483 9.02 -0.47 2.59
C ALA A 483 8.22 -0.44 1.29
N ALA A 484 6.91 -0.61 1.39
CA ALA A 484 5.96 -0.41 0.31
C ALA A 484 4.79 0.43 0.79
N TRP A 485 4.17 1.16 -0.15
CA TRP A 485 3.04 2.02 0.14
C TRP A 485 1.88 1.77 -0.82
N GLY A 486 0.67 1.64 -0.26
CA GLY A 486 -0.58 1.63 -1.01
C GLY A 486 -1.06 3.06 -1.24
N VAL A 487 -1.15 3.49 -2.50
CA VAL A 487 -1.48 4.88 -2.84
C VAL A 487 -2.98 5.20 -2.77
N GLY A 488 -3.82 4.23 -2.46
CA GLY A 488 -5.26 4.42 -2.44
C GLY A 488 -5.82 4.81 -3.82
N THR A 489 -7.13 4.92 -3.91
CA THR A 489 -7.82 5.30 -5.15
C THR A 489 -7.90 6.81 -5.35
N ASN A 490 -7.82 7.58 -4.28
CA ASN A 490 -7.89 9.05 -4.29
C ASN A 490 -6.62 9.74 -4.78
N LEU A 491 -5.51 9.00 -4.87
CA LEU A 491 -4.21 9.50 -5.30
C LEU A 491 -3.84 10.83 -4.61
N SER A 492 -3.98 10.89 -3.28
CA SER A 492 -3.67 12.08 -2.50
C SER A 492 -2.23 12.08 -1.99
N PRO A 493 -1.42 13.12 -2.29
CA PRO A 493 -0.07 13.22 -1.75
C PRO A 493 -0.04 13.52 -0.25
N PHE A 494 -1.15 14.00 0.32
CA PHE A 494 -1.21 14.41 1.73
C PHE A 494 -1.11 13.24 2.71
N GLU A 495 -1.50 12.03 2.29
CA GLU A 495 -1.44 10.86 3.17
C GLU A 495 0.00 10.44 3.50
N THR A 496 0.92 10.50 2.51
CA THR A 496 2.30 10.00 2.66
C THR A 496 3.33 11.11 2.78
N ALA A 497 3.06 12.30 2.24
CA ALA A 497 3.99 13.42 2.19
C ALA A 497 3.53 14.65 2.97
N GLY A 498 2.31 14.64 3.54
CA GLY A 498 1.73 15.76 4.28
C GLY A 498 2.44 16.05 5.60
N ARG A 499 2.56 17.33 5.93
CA ARG A 499 3.18 17.79 7.19
C ARG A 499 2.49 17.21 8.42
N LYS A 500 1.17 17.05 8.41
CA LYS A 500 0.37 16.53 9.53
C LYS A 500 0.16 15.02 9.49
N SER A 501 0.57 14.35 8.41
CA SER A 501 0.34 12.91 8.28
C SER A 501 1.31 12.09 9.13
N MET A 502 0.77 11.19 9.93
CA MET A 502 1.57 10.19 10.65
C MET A 502 2.22 9.16 9.72
N PHE A 503 1.63 8.92 8.54
CA PHE A 503 2.19 8.04 7.51
C PHE A 503 3.37 8.64 6.74
N ASN A 504 3.65 9.94 6.93
CA ASN A 504 4.89 10.53 6.43
C ASN A 504 6.09 10.02 7.25
N TYR A 505 6.45 8.77 7.08
CA TYR A 505 7.50 8.11 7.85
C TYR A 505 8.91 8.66 7.60
N THR A 506 9.12 9.37 6.50
CA THR A 506 10.37 10.10 6.25
C THR A 506 10.53 11.31 7.15
N ARG A 507 9.42 11.83 7.68
CA ARG A 507 9.31 13.06 8.45
C ARG A 507 9.75 14.31 7.67
N PHE A 508 9.79 14.20 6.34
CA PHE A 508 10.06 15.35 5.48
C PHE A 508 8.94 16.39 5.59
N ALA A 509 9.33 17.64 5.78
CA ALA A 509 8.41 18.77 5.79
C ALA A 509 9.13 20.02 5.27
N SER A 510 8.56 20.67 4.26
CA SER A 510 9.05 21.93 3.73
C SER A 510 7.88 22.77 3.23
N GLU A 511 8.04 24.10 3.25
CA GLU A 511 7.03 25.03 2.75
C GLU A 511 6.73 24.82 1.25
N GLU A 512 7.76 24.49 0.46
CA GLU A 512 7.58 24.21 -0.98
C GLU A 512 6.81 22.91 -1.23
N ASN A 513 7.04 21.86 -0.43
CA ASN A 513 6.24 20.64 -0.49
C ASN A 513 4.77 20.93 -0.17
N ASP A 514 4.51 21.68 0.91
CA ASP A 514 3.15 22.02 1.32
C ASP A 514 2.43 22.84 0.23
N LYS A 515 3.13 23.81 -0.38
CA LYS A 515 2.61 24.62 -1.49
C LYS A 515 2.27 23.78 -2.73
N LEU A 516 3.19 22.91 -3.16
CA LEU A 516 2.98 22.07 -4.34
C LEU A 516 1.83 21.05 -4.13
N MET A 517 1.71 20.51 -2.93
CA MET A 517 0.57 19.65 -2.59
C MET A 517 -0.75 20.45 -2.59
N ALA A 518 -0.75 21.70 -2.11
CA ALA A 518 -1.91 22.56 -2.16
C ALA A 518 -2.33 22.87 -3.62
N GLU A 519 -1.38 23.02 -4.55
CA GLU A 519 -1.68 23.16 -5.98
C GLU A 519 -2.40 21.90 -6.54
N VAL A 520 -1.95 20.70 -6.17
CA VAL A 520 -2.61 19.43 -6.55
C VAL A 520 -4.07 19.37 -6.09
N ALA A 521 -4.36 19.93 -4.94
CA ALA A 521 -5.70 19.95 -4.34
C ALA A 521 -6.49 21.25 -4.62
N SER A 522 -5.96 22.15 -5.43
CA SER A 522 -6.54 23.47 -5.71
C SER A 522 -7.92 23.38 -6.38
N PRO A 523 -8.84 24.33 -6.09
CA PRO A 523 -10.11 24.46 -6.82
C PRO A 523 -9.97 24.63 -8.34
N LYS A 524 -8.82 25.10 -8.83
CA LYS A 524 -8.53 25.18 -10.28
C LYS A 524 -8.62 23.82 -10.97
N THR A 525 -8.40 22.73 -10.22
CA THR A 525 -8.54 21.35 -10.72
C THR A 525 -9.96 21.02 -11.22
N LEU A 526 -10.98 21.76 -10.76
CA LEU A 526 -12.39 21.58 -11.16
C LEU A 526 -12.72 22.26 -12.49
N THR A 527 -11.99 23.31 -12.85
CA THR A 527 -12.26 24.14 -14.04
C THR A 527 -11.31 23.87 -15.20
N ASP A 528 -10.14 23.31 -14.93
CA ASP A 528 -9.13 22.93 -15.92
C ASP A 528 -8.76 21.45 -15.75
N PRO A 529 -9.15 20.55 -16.68
CA PRO A 529 -8.88 19.12 -16.59
C PRO A 529 -7.39 18.76 -16.66
N ASN A 530 -6.55 19.67 -17.17
CA ASN A 530 -5.10 19.46 -17.27
C ASN A 530 -4.36 19.99 -16.02
N TYR A 531 -4.99 20.84 -15.23
CA TYR A 531 -4.33 21.48 -14.09
C TYR A 531 -3.85 20.48 -13.05
N LYS A 532 -4.69 19.52 -12.64
CA LYS A 532 -4.31 18.51 -11.63
C LYS A 532 -3.16 17.60 -12.09
N PRO A 533 -3.17 17.04 -13.33
CA PRO A 533 -2.03 16.26 -13.84
C PRO A 533 -0.72 17.06 -13.86
N GLU A 534 -0.76 18.33 -14.28
CA GLU A 534 0.42 19.20 -14.32
C GLU A 534 0.93 19.57 -12.94
N ALA A 535 0.03 19.93 -12.01
CA ALA A 535 0.38 20.21 -10.63
C ALA A 535 0.96 18.96 -9.94
N TYR A 536 0.37 17.80 -10.21
CA TYR A 536 0.85 16.52 -9.70
C TYR A 536 2.25 16.19 -10.23
N LYS A 537 2.51 16.42 -11.53
CA LYS A 537 3.82 16.23 -12.13
C LYS A 537 4.87 17.13 -11.48
N LYS A 538 4.58 18.42 -11.27
CA LYS A 538 5.49 19.37 -10.60
C LYS A 538 5.81 18.94 -9.17
N TRP A 539 4.80 18.51 -8.43
CA TRP A 539 5.01 17.99 -7.08
C TRP A 539 5.91 16.75 -7.08
N GLN A 540 5.67 15.79 -7.96
CA GLN A 540 6.48 14.57 -8.06
C GLN A 540 7.94 14.88 -8.47
N GLU A 541 8.15 15.79 -9.43
CA GLU A 541 9.49 16.24 -9.83
C GLU A 541 10.24 16.84 -8.63
N TYR A 542 9.59 17.69 -7.84
CA TYR A 542 10.16 18.23 -6.63
C TYR A 542 10.47 17.13 -5.61
N PHE A 543 9.51 16.28 -5.31
CA PHE A 543 9.60 15.22 -4.31
C PHE A 543 10.75 14.24 -4.61
N ILE A 544 10.90 13.85 -5.86
CA ILE A 544 12.00 12.99 -6.33
C ILE A 544 13.32 13.75 -6.28
N ASN A 545 13.38 15.00 -6.77
CA ASN A 545 14.62 15.79 -6.75
C ASN A 545 15.13 16.04 -5.33
N GLN A 546 14.24 16.16 -4.36
CA GLN A 546 14.57 16.24 -2.94
C GLN A 546 14.95 14.88 -2.33
N ALA A 547 14.91 13.80 -3.12
CA ALA A 547 15.14 12.44 -2.62
C ALA A 547 14.43 12.21 -1.28
N VAL A 548 13.15 12.59 -1.18
CA VAL A 548 12.37 12.40 0.04
C VAL A 548 12.23 10.92 0.33
N GLU A 549 11.99 10.16 -0.72
CA GLU A 549 12.10 8.71 -0.82
C GLU A 549 12.57 8.32 -2.22
N VAL A 550 13.00 7.10 -2.39
CA VAL A 550 13.38 6.53 -3.69
C VAL A 550 12.37 5.46 -4.06
N PRO A 551 11.45 5.71 -5.01
CA PRO A 551 10.61 4.67 -5.56
C PRO A 551 11.48 3.58 -6.21
N LEU A 552 11.22 2.32 -5.84
CA LEU A 552 12.01 1.18 -6.30
C LEU A 552 11.28 0.38 -7.38
N THR A 553 10.08 -0.13 -7.07
CA THR A 553 9.34 -0.96 -8.02
C THR A 553 7.82 -0.74 -7.95
N TYR A 554 7.16 -0.89 -9.11
CA TYR A 554 5.75 -1.21 -9.23
C TYR A 554 5.59 -2.71 -9.40
N ARG A 555 4.48 -3.30 -8.94
CA ARG A 555 4.24 -4.74 -9.03
C ARG A 555 2.84 -5.07 -9.56
N TYR A 556 2.70 -6.31 -10.04
CA TYR A 556 1.40 -6.93 -10.22
C TYR A 556 0.95 -7.56 -8.90
N GLN A 557 -0.33 -7.41 -8.58
CA GLN A 557 -0.99 -8.20 -7.55
C GLN A 557 -1.55 -9.46 -8.23
N LEU A 558 -1.08 -10.61 -7.79
CA LEU A 558 -1.48 -11.90 -8.34
C LEU A 558 -2.46 -12.59 -7.39
N TYR A 559 -3.44 -13.24 -7.98
CA TYR A 559 -4.47 -14.01 -7.28
C TYR A 559 -4.50 -15.41 -7.88
N PRO A 560 -3.76 -16.38 -7.33
CA PRO A 560 -3.95 -17.79 -7.67
C PRO A 560 -5.33 -18.25 -7.22
N VAL A 561 -6.10 -18.78 -8.15
CA VAL A 561 -7.49 -19.19 -7.96
C VAL A 561 -7.63 -20.65 -8.31
N ASN A 562 -8.20 -21.44 -7.41
CA ASN A 562 -8.53 -22.83 -7.69
C ASN A 562 -9.61 -22.90 -8.77
N LYS A 563 -9.43 -23.78 -9.76
CA LYS A 563 -10.33 -23.87 -10.93
C LYS A 563 -11.78 -24.27 -10.61
N ARG A 564 -12.10 -24.62 -9.36
CA ARG A 564 -13.51 -24.77 -8.94
C ARG A 564 -14.23 -23.44 -8.68
N VAL A 565 -13.50 -22.33 -8.59
CA VAL A 565 -14.10 -21.01 -8.34
C VAL A 565 -14.67 -20.42 -9.62
N LYS A 566 -15.85 -19.84 -9.56
CA LYS A 566 -16.44 -19.04 -10.64
C LYS A 566 -16.93 -17.69 -10.15
N ASN A 567 -17.08 -16.74 -11.06
CA ASN A 567 -17.56 -15.38 -10.83
C ASN A 567 -16.66 -14.56 -9.87
N PHE A 568 -15.35 -14.88 -9.77
CA PHE A 568 -14.39 -14.06 -9.07
C PHE A 568 -13.72 -13.10 -10.05
N ASP A 569 -13.77 -11.80 -9.77
CA ASP A 569 -13.22 -10.73 -10.61
C ASP A 569 -12.39 -9.77 -9.73
N VAL A 570 -11.14 -9.54 -10.13
CA VAL A 570 -10.18 -8.69 -9.41
C VAL A 570 -9.98 -7.33 -10.07
N ALA A 571 -10.70 -7.01 -11.16
CA ALA A 571 -10.59 -5.73 -11.83
C ALA A 571 -11.08 -4.58 -10.94
N TYR A 572 -10.38 -3.44 -10.98
CA TYR A 572 -10.86 -2.22 -10.34
C TYR A 572 -12.21 -1.79 -10.92
N GLY A 573 -13.09 -1.30 -10.06
CA GLY A 573 -14.44 -0.89 -10.48
C GLY A 573 -15.37 -2.06 -10.87
N SER A 574 -15.01 -3.30 -10.63
CA SER A 574 -15.84 -4.47 -10.94
C SER A 574 -17.23 -4.39 -10.29
N GLN A 575 -17.33 -3.78 -9.12
CA GLN A 575 -18.59 -3.59 -8.39
C GLN A 575 -19.60 -2.71 -9.14
N LYS A 576 -19.15 -1.67 -9.87
CA LYS A 576 -19.99 -0.88 -10.77
C LYS A 576 -20.67 -1.75 -11.83
N LYS A 577 -20.00 -2.82 -12.26
CA LYS A 577 -20.51 -3.79 -13.23
C LYS A 577 -21.37 -4.89 -12.59
N GLY A 578 -21.74 -4.74 -11.30
CA GLY A 578 -22.51 -5.71 -10.54
C GLY A 578 -21.72 -6.97 -10.14
N LYS A 579 -20.39 -6.95 -10.27
CA LYS A 579 -19.51 -8.04 -9.86
C LYS A 579 -19.00 -7.82 -8.43
N GLY A 580 -18.50 -8.86 -7.79
CA GLY A 580 -17.92 -8.81 -6.45
C GLY A 580 -17.93 -10.17 -5.77
N ILE A 581 -17.24 -10.24 -4.63
CA ILE A 581 -17.05 -11.50 -3.86
C ILE A 581 -18.38 -12.18 -3.47
N HIS A 582 -19.48 -11.43 -3.35
CA HIS A 582 -20.81 -11.97 -3.03
C HIS A 582 -21.40 -12.86 -4.13
N LEU A 583 -20.88 -12.78 -5.36
CA LEU A 583 -21.31 -13.61 -6.50
C LEU A 583 -20.47 -14.87 -6.68
N VAL A 584 -19.40 -15.02 -5.92
CA VAL A 584 -18.52 -16.18 -6.02
C VAL A 584 -19.28 -17.44 -5.66
N GLU A 585 -19.15 -18.46 -6.53
CA GLU A 585 -19.70 -19.79 -6.40
C GLU A 585 -18.61 -20.84 -6.59
N LEU A 586 -18.82 -22.03 -6.07
CA LEU A 586 -17.90 -23.16 -6.13
C LEU A 586 -18.53 -24.31 -6.90
N THR A 587 -17.81 -24.88 -7.86
CA THR A 587 -18.33 -25.93 -8.77
C THR A 587 -17.95 -27.35 -8.35
N ALA A 588 -17.26 -27.50 -7.20
CA ALA A 588 -16.99 -28.78 -6.55
C ALA A 588 -17.07 -28.61 -5.02
N ALA A 589 -17.32 -29.67 -4.28
CA ALA A 589 -17.44 -29.64 -2.82
C ALA A 589 -16.11 -29.25 -2.14
N GLU A 590 -14.99 -29.75 -2.68
CA GLU A 590 -13.64 -29.49 -2.18
C GLU A 590 -12.77 -28.85 -3.28
N PRO A 591 -11.71 -28.06 -2.91
CA PRO A 591 -10.78 -27.53 -3.88
C PRO A 591 -10.10 -28.64 -4.70
N ILE A 592 -9.89 -28.37 -5.99
CA ILE A 592 -9.26 -29.31 -6.93
C ILE A 592 -7.77 -29.44 -6.56
N LYS A 593 -7.29 -30.69 -6.50
CA LYS A 593 -5.87 -31.01 -6.29
C LYS A 593 -5.12 -31.02 -7.61
N SER A 594 -3.87 -30.58 -7.62
CA SER A 594 -3.03 -30.74 -8.81
C SER A 594 -2.69 -32.20 -9.05
N LYS A 595 -2.67 -32.58 -10.33
CA LYS A 595 -2.24 -33.90 -10.81
C LYS A 595 -0.79 -33.94 -11.27
N LYS A 596 -0.14 -32.77 -11.31
CA LYS A 596 1.25 -32.56 -11.77
C LYS A 596 2.21 -32.35 -10.61
#